data_2dc9f08e547388e8bf230d0617261e43
#
_entry.id   2dc9f08e547388e8bf230d0617261e43
#
_cell.length_a   1.000
_cell.length_b   1.000
_cell.length_c   1.000
_cell.angle_alpha   90.00
_cell.angle_beta   90.00
_cell.angle_gamma   90.00
#
_symmetry.space_group_name_H-M   'P 1'
#
loop_
_entity.id
_entity.type
_entity.pdbx_description
1 polymer ?
#
loop_
_entity_poly.entity_id
_entity_poly.type
_entity_poly.pdbx_seq_one_letter_code
_entity_poly.pdbx_strand_id
1 'polypeptide(L)'
;MEIQNDRKAAIKKLRLLTYNSKSNIDSFRQKMEETFRTVFLPNSVERSEYKYGNVDCDILAPEIYSSNRIMIYIHGGCFSGGSRKVYRAFCSSLATKCYCRVVIPEFRLSPAYPCPAAIEDIQAVFRALFTEEQISASLNTEKGTTPKLPEIIIAADGSGATIACALLYNLRERYRSCISHVVLFSPWLDLSPTSKIMSAKKISDEIMSGDVYKKSATDYTYLENTKIPSVSPLLADDEQLKHFPPTFIQMGEKEILLDDAKDFAARLKENGNECELDVWKGMMFMFQMADEFLHESHLALDKVGKVVTQDSAGQESVEIENKPKLEHSLRSEA
;
A
#
# COMPACT_ATOMS: atom_id res chain seq x y z
N MET A 1 2.15 8.58 -32.42
CA MET A 1 2.11 7.09 -32.58
C MET A 1 2.80 6.40 -31.39
N GLU A 2 3.93 6.85 -30.92
CA GLU A 2 4.69 6.33 -29.77
C GLU A 2 3.88 6.34 -28.47
N ILE A 3 3.38 7.49 -28.02
CA ILE A 3 2.56 7.65 -26.80
C ILE A 3 1.33 6.71 -26.78
N GLN A 4 0.73 6.42 -27.93
CA GLN A 4 -0.43 5.54 -28.00
C GLN A 4 -0.05 4.05 -27.87
N ASN A 5 1.19 3.71 -28.23
CA ASN A 5 1.75 2.37 -28.05
C ASN A 5 2.12 2.13 -26.58
N ASP A 6 2.70 3.13 -25.90
CA ASP A 6 3.08 3.06 -24.49
C ASP A 6 1.86 2.89 -23.59
N ARG A 7 0.78 3.65 -23.86
CA ARG A 7 -0.48 3.46 -23.14
C ARG A 7 -1.05 2.04 -23.30
N LYS A 8 -1.01 1.47 -24.52
CA LYS A 8 -1.48 0.09 -24.74
C LYS A 8 -0.62 -0.93 -24.01
N ALA A 9 0.69 -0.72 -23.97
CA ALA A 9 1.62 -1.55 -23.22
C ALA A 9 1.36 -1.49 -21.71
N ALA A 10 1.15 -0.28 -21.18
CA ALA A 10 0.75 -0.06 -19.80
C ALA A 10 -0.54 -0.82 -19.44
N ILE A 11 -1.60 -0.66 -20.24
CA ILE A 11 -2.88 -1.36 -20.03
C ILE A 11 -2.68 -2.88 -20.05
N LYS A 12 -1.89 -3.41 -20.99
CA LYS A 12 -1.61 -4.84 -21.06
C LYS A 12 -0.90 -5.34 -19.80
N LYS A 13 0.09 -4.59 -19.28
CA LYS A 13 0.81 -4.90 -18.05
C LYS A 13 -0.13 -4.84 -16.84
N LEU A 14 -0.85 -3.74 -16.67
CA LEU A 14 -1.71 -3.51 -15.50
C LEU A 14 -2.89 -4.47 -15.40
N ARG A 15 -3.40 -4.99 -16.52
CA ARG A 15 -4.42 -6.06 -16.51
C ARG A 15 -3.99 -7.33 -15.78
N LEU A 16 -2.70 -7.55 -15.60
CA LEU A 16 -2.17 -8.69 -14.86
C LEU A 16 -2.21 -8.50 -13.34
N LEU A 17 -2.54 -7.29 -12.87
CA LEU A 17 -2.85 -7.03 -11.45
C LEU A 17 -4.27 -7.50 -11.08
N THR A 18 -5.11 -7.82 -12.07
CA THR A 18 -6.51 -8.18 -11.86
C THR A 18 -6.76 -9.64 -12.22
N TYR A 19 -7.55 -10.30 -11.39
CA TYR A 19 -7.88 -11.71 -11.55
C TYR A 19 -8.96 -11.90 -12.63
N ASN A 20 -8.63 -12.61 -13.71
CA ASN A 20 -9.64 -12.99 -14.67
C ASN A 20 -10.47 -14.17 -14.14
N SER A 21 -11.78 -14.01 -14.02
CA SER A 21 -12.71 -15.03 -13.49
C SER A 21 -12.66 -16.40 -14.23
N LYS A 22 -12.11 -16.43 -15.46
CA LYS A 22 -11.91 -17.63 -16.26
C LYS A 22 -10.53 -18.27 -16.07
N SER A 23 -9.63 -17.62 -15.36
CA SER A 23 -8.27 -18.11 -15.14
C SER A 23 -8.20 -18.96 -13.88
N ASN A 24 -7.28 -19.93 -13.85
CA ASN A 24 -6.88 -20.60 -12.64
C ASN A 24 -6.07 -19.63 -11.76
N ILE A 25 -6.26 -19.67 -10.45
CA ILE A 25 -5.59 -18.80 -9.47
C ILE A 25 -4.06 -18.94 -9.52
N ASP A 26 -3.54 -20.16 -9.63
CA ASP A 26 -2.08 -20.38 -9.68
C ASP A 26 -1.48 -19.78 -10.95
N SER A 27 -2.18 -19.91 -12.07
CA SER A 27 -1.78 -19.26 -13.33
C SER A 27 -1.85 -17.74 -13.25
N PHE A 28 -2.80 -17.17 -12.52
CA PHE A 28 -2.88 -15.74 -12.26
C PHE A 28 -1.68 -15.26 -11.44
N ARG A 29 -1.40 -15.91 -10.32
CA ARG A 29 -0.25 -15.60 -9.43
C ARG A 29 1.07 -15.70 -10.19
N GLN A 30 1.26 -16.79 -10.94
CA GLN A 30 2.48 -17.00 -11.73
C GLN A 30 2.68 -15.89 -12.76
N LYS A 31 1.66 -15.57 -13.56
CA LYS A 31 1.76 -14.51 -14.59
C LYS A 31 2.01 -13.14 -13.99
N MET A 32 1.38 -12.84 -12.85
CA MET A 32 1.62 -11.60 -12.12
C MET A 32 3.08 -11.55 -11.67
N GLU A 33 3.58 -12.59 -11.01
CA GLU A 33 4.97 -12.64 -10.54
C GLU A 33 5.96 -12.55 -11.71
N GLU A 34 5.76 -13.29 -12.80
CA GLU A 34 6.63 -13.23 -13.98
C GLU A 34 6.68 -11.83 -14.61
N THR A 35 5.56 -11.09 -14.60
CA THR A 35 5.47 -9.77 -15.24
C THR A 35 6.06 -8.66 -14.39
N PHE A 36 5.80 -8.69 -13.08
CA PHE A 36 6.21 -7.61 -12.17
C PHE A 36 7.49 -7.92 -11.41
N ARG A 37 8.02 -9.15 -11.54
CA ARG A 37 9.26 -9.54 -10.90
C ARG A 37 10.41 -8.65 -11.35
N THR A 38 10.99 -7.96 -10.41
CA THR A 38 12.20 -7.18 -10.63
C THR A 38 13.41 -8.05 -10.35
N VAL A 39 14.29 -8.20 -11.34
CA VAL A 39 15.54 -8.96 -11.21
C VAL A 39 16.58 -8.13 -10.45
N PHE A 40 16.62 -6.84 -10.71
CA PHE A 40 17.53 -5.89 -10.06
C PHE A 40 16.75 -4.74 -9.44
N LEU A 41 17.01 -4.47 -8.17
CA LEU A 41 16.56 -3.24 -7.53
C LEU A 41 17.47 -2.09 -7.93
N PRO A 42 17.00 -0.83 -7.85
CA PRO A 42 17.89 0.31 -7.99
C PRO A 42 19.10 0.18 -7.05
N ASN A 43 20.30 0.53 -7.53
CA ASN A 43 21.53 0.44 -6.72
C ASN A 43 21.48 1.25 -5.41
N SER A 44 20.57 2.22 -5.35
CA SER A 44 20.34 3.07 -4.17
C SER A 44 19.38 2.48 -3.14
N VAL A 45 18.87 1.24 -3.34
CA VAL A 45 17.92 0.59 -2.42
C VAL A 45 18.44 -0.77 -2.01
N GLU A 46 18.70 -0.94 -0.73
CA GLU A 46 19.05 -2.21 -0.11
C GLU A 46 17.78 -3.00 0.24
N ARG A 47 17.81 -4.32 0.01
CA ARG A 47 16.75 -5.24 0.42
C ARG A 47 17.26 -6.21 1.47
N SER A 48 16.54 -6.34 2.55
CA SER A 48 16.70 -7.40 3.53
C SER A 48 15.39 -8.16 3.74
N GLU A 49 15.48 -9.35 4.29
CA GLU A 49 14.32 -10.15 4.68
C GLU A 49 14.24 -10.18 6.20
N TYR A 50 13.04 -10.01 6.73
CA TYR A 50 12.78 -10.03 8.16
C TYR A 50 11.42 -10.66 8.46
N LYS A 51 11.24 -11.14 9.68
CA LYS A 51 9.97 -11.75 10.12
C LYS A 51 9.37 -10.93 11.24
N TYR A 52 8.28 -10.21 10.94
CA TYR A 52 7.50 -9.52 11.95
C TYR A 52 6.36 -10.43 12.44
N GLY A 53 6.41 -10.80 13.74
CA GLY A 53 5.55 -11.87 14.24
C GLY A 53 5.83 -13.18 13.51
N ASN A 54 4.84 -13.74 12.85
CA ASN A 54 4.97 -14.97 12.05
C ASN A 54 4.94 -14.71 10.53
N VAL A 55 5.01 -13.46 10.09
CA VAL A 55 4.88 -13.07 8.69
C VAL A 55 6.24 -12.68 8.12
N ASP A 56 6.62 -13.33 7.04
CA ASP A 56 7.84 -12.97 6.31
C ASP A 56 7.63 -11.64 5.58
N CYS A 57 8.61 -10.74 5.67
CA CYS A 57 8.56 -9.42 5.08
C CYS A 57 9.84 -9.13 4.29
N ASP A 58 9.72 -8.37 3.20
CA ASP A 58 10.87 -7.65 2.64
C ASP A 58 10.95 -6.28 3.29
N ILE A 59 12.16 -5.84 3.59
CA ILE A 59 12.45 -4.46 4.00
C ILE A 59 13.29 -3.81 2.91
N LEU A 60 12.80 -2.71 2.36
CA LEU A 60 13.50 -1.91 1.36
C LEU A 60 13.95 -0.61 2.01
N ALA A 61 15.26 -0.37 2.03
CA ALA A 61 15.87 0.81 2.62
C ALA A 61 16.64 1.57 1.55
N PRO A 62 16.27 2.83 1.21
CA PRO A 62 17.07 3.66 0.33
C PRO A 62 18.34 4.13 1.05
N GLU A 63 19.36 4.58 0.30
CA GLU A 63 20.60 5.11 0.89
C GLU A 63 20.36 6.29 1.83
N ILE A 64 19.35 7.11 1.53
CA ILE A 64 18.96 8.28 2.33
C ILE A 64 17.53 8.10 2.79
N TYR A 65 17.31 8.02 4.10
CA TYR A 65 15.98 7.94 4.70
C TYR A 65 15.97 8.48 6.13
N SER A 66 14.78 8.87 6.60
CA SER A 66 14.55 9.20 8.01
C SER A 66 14.52 7.93 8.85
N SER A 67 15.36 7.83 9.87
CA SER A 67 15.53 6.61 10.69
C SER A 67 14.26 6.18 11.41
N ASN A 68 13.38 7.12 11.76
CA ASN A 68 12.11 6.87 12.45
C ASN A 68 10.91 6.73 11.50
N ARG A 69 11.07 6.96 10.18
CA ARG A 69 9.97 6.86 9.20
C ARG A 69 9.94 5.49 8.55
N ILE A 70 8.82 4.81 8.67
CA ILE A 70 8.60 3.47 8.12
C ILE A 70 7.25 3.40 7.45
N MET A 71 7.21 2.84 6.24
CA MET A 71 6.00 2.54 5.50
C MET A 71 5.71 1.04 5.56
N ILE A 72 4.50 0.64 5.95
CA ILE A 72 4.00 -0.71 5.74
C ILE A 72 3.17 -0.67 4.46
N TYR A 73 3.60 -1.43 3.44
CA TYR A 73 2.90 -1.52 2.17
C TYR A 73 2.06 -2.79 2.10
N ILE A 74 0.73 -2.64 2.03
CA ILE A 74 -0.25 -3.73 1.98
C ILE A 74 -0.74 -3.86 0.54
N HIS A 75 -0.20 -4.85 -0.17
CA HIS A 75 -0.42 -4.99 -1.59
C HIS A 75 -1.83 -5.42 -1.98
N GLY A 76 -2.24 -5.05 -3.19
CA GLY A 76 -3.46 -5.50 -3.85
C GLY A 76 -3.32 -6.89 -4.49
N GLY A 77 -4.08 -7.12 -5.57
CA GLY A 77 -4.11 -8.39 -6.30
C GLY A 77 -5.40 -9.16 -6.09
N CYS A 78 -6.52 -8.44 -5.95
CA CYS A 78 -7.86 -9.04 -5.87
C CYS A 78 -8.03 -9.99 -4.67
N PHE A 79 -7.36 -9.74 -3.54
CA PHE A 79 -7.26 -10.61 -2.35
C PHE A 79 -6.64 -11.99 -2.61
N SER A 80 -6.43 -12.37 -3.87
CA SER A 80 -6.06 -13.72 -4.29
C SER A 80 -4.67 -13.80 -4.94
N GLY A 81 -4.07 -12.68 -5.27
CA GLY A 81 -2.74 -12.56 -5.86
C GLY A 81 -1.90 -11.48 -5.20
N GLY A 82 -0.75 -11.21 -5.79
CA GLY A 82 0.26 -10.35 -5.20
C GLY A 82 1.28 -11.13 -4.38
N SER A 83 2.43 -10.53 -4.17
CA SER A 83 3.50 -11.05 -3.32
C SER A 83 4.52 -9.93 -3.09
N ARG A 84 5.39 -10.10 -2.10
CA ARG A 84 6.56 -9.22 -1.90
C ARG A 84 7.33 -8.99 -3.21
N LYS A 85 7.55 -10.05 -3.99
CA LYS A 85 8.33 -10.01 -5.23
C LYS A 85 7.68 -9.15 -6.31
N VAL A 86 6.36 -9.17 -6.41
CA VAL A 86 5.57 -8.37 -7.36
C VAL A 86 5.72 -6.87 -7.09
N TYR A 87 5.78 -6.50 -5.81
CA TYR A 87 5.74 -5.09 -5.41
C TYR A 87 7.10 -4.46 -5.10
N ARG A 88 8.21 -5.22 -5.19
CA ARG A 88 9.57 -4.71 -4.90
C ARG A 88 9.94 -3.46 -5.68
N ALA A 89 9.73 -3.45 -6.99
CA ALA A 89 10.09 -2.29 -7.84
C ALA A 89 9.30 -1.05 -7.42
N PHE A 90 7.99 -1.19 -7.32
CA PHE A 90 7.08 -0.12 -6.93
C PHE A 90 7.41 0.43 -5.54
N CYS A 91 7.59 -0.47 -4.57
CA CYS A 91 7.95 -0.11 -3.21
C CYS A 91 9.36 0.49 -3.09
N SER A 92 10.31 0.11 -3.97
CA SER A 92 11.62 0.78 -4.04
C SER A 92 11.50 2.24 -4.47
N SER A 93 10.62 2.52 -5.44
CA SER A 93 10.32 3.89 -5.85
C SER A 93 9.68 4.68 -4.70
N LEU A 94 8.71 4.08 -3.98
CA LEU A 94 8.11 4.71 -2.79
C LEU A 94 9.14 4.96 -1.70
N ALA A 95 10.01 3.99 -1.39
CA ALA A 95 11.05 4.13 -0.39
C ALA A 95 11.94 5.36 -0.66
N THR A 96 12.36 5.50 -1.92
CA THR A 96 13.20 6.62 -2.36
C THR A 96 12.46 7.96 -2.32
N LYS A 97 11.22 8.00 -2.82
CA LYS A 97 10.43 9.24 -2.90
C LYS A 97 9.94 9.73 -1.55
N CYS A 98 9.64 8.82 -0.63
CA CYS A 98 9.14 9.13 0.71
C CYS A 98 10.26 9.22 1.76
N TYR A 99 11.51 8.98 1.39
CA TYR A 99 12.66 8.96 2.31
C TYR A 99 12.39 8.08 3.54
N CYS A 100 11.94 6.84 3.31
CA CYS A 100 11.56 5.92 4.39
C CYS A 100 11.96 4.48 4.07
N ARG A 101 12.04 3.66 5.10
CA ARG A 101 12.07 2.20 4.93
C ARG A 101 10.67 1.70 4.55
N VAL A 102 10.57 0.78 3.59
CA VAL A 102 9.29 0.17 3.20
C VAL A 102 9.29 -1.30 3.56
N VAL A 103 8.32 -1.73 4.35
CA VAL A 103 8.09 -3.12 4.75
C VAL A 103 6.97 -3.68 3.90
N ILE A 104 7.22 -4.80 3.21
CA ILE A 104 6.26 -5.50 2.35
C ILE A 104 5.96 -6.87 2.98
N PRO A 105 4.84 -7.05 3.68
CA PRO A 105 4.45 -8.33 4.26
C PRO A 105 4.00 -9.34 3.21
N GLU A 106 4.35 -10.63 3.42
CA GLU A 106 3.80 -11.77 2.68
C GLU A 106 2.63 -12.37 3.47
N PHE A 107 1.48 -11.73 3.39
CA PHE A 107 0.29 -12.16 4.13
C PHE A 107 -0.51 -13.24 3.38
N ARG A 108 -1.32 -14.00 4.11
CA ARG A 108 -2.15 -15.09 3.59
C ARG A 108 -3.22 -14.58 2.62
N LEU A 109 -3.39 -15.30 1.51
CA LEU A 109 -4.27 -14.92 0.41
C LEU A 109 -5.49 -15.84 0.27
N SER A 110 -6.62 -15.26 -0.11
CA SER A 110 -7.82 -16.02 -0.49
C SER A 110 -7.62 -16.77 -1.83
N PRO A 111 -8.45 -17.76 -2.14
CA PRO A 111 -9.49 -18.38 -1.32
C PRO A 111 -8.98 -19.39 -0.29
N ALA A 112 -7.68 -19.73 -0.30
CA ALA A 112 -7.12 -20.69 0.64
C ALA A 112 -7.23 -20.17 2.09
N TYR A 113 -7.08 -18.86 2.27
CA TYR A 113 -7.19 -18.15 3.55
C TYR A 113 -8.12 -16.94 3.38
N PRO A 114 -9.45 -17.16 3.52
CA PRO A 114 -10.41 -16.08 3.40
C PRO A 114 -10.31 -15.08 4.57
N CYS A 115 -11.05 -13.97 4.46
CA CYS A 115 -11.17 -12.99 5.55
C CYS A 115 -11.59 -13.69 6.85
N PRO A 116 -10.90 -13.38 7.99
CA PRO A 116 -10.00 -12.24 8.22
C PRO A 116 -8.49 -12.55 8.15
N ALA A 117 -8.05 -13.68 7.56
CA ALA A 117 -6.67 -14.15 7.67
C ALA A 117 -5.60 -13.08 7.31
N ALA A 118 -5.78 -12.36 6.20
CA ALA A 118 -4.86 -11.29 5.80
C ALA A 118 -4.85 -10.14 6.82
N ILE A 119 -6.01 -9.79 7.39
CA ILE A 119 -6.12 -8.73 8.40
C ILE A 119 -5.35 -9.11 9.67
N GLU A 120 -5.46 -10.36 10.10
CA GLU A 120 -4.74 -10.88 11.28
C GLU A 120 -3.23 -10.83 11.06
N ASP A 121 -2.75 -11.22 9.87
CA ASP A 121 -1.33 -11.17 9.53
C ASP A 121 -0.80 -9.73 9.55
N ILE A 122 -1.52 -8.80 8.93
CA ILE A 122 -1.13 -7.38 8.93
C ILE A 122 -1.17 -6.76 10.32
N GLN A 123 -2.14 -7.14 11.15
CA GLN A 123 -2.16 -6.72 12.57
C GLN A 123 -0.95 -7.26 13.35
N ALA A 124 -0.53 -8.50 13.08
CA ALA A 124 0.64 -9.08 13.72
C ALA A 124 1.92 -8.35 13.29
N VAL A 125 2.08 -8.08 11.99
CA VAL A 125 3.21 -7.28 11.45
C VAL A 125 3.25 -5.90 12.09
N PHE A 126 2.13 -5.18 12.09
CA PHE A 126 2.06 -3.83 12.66
C PHE A 126 2.47 -3.81 14.13
N ARG A 127 1.95 -4.74 14.94
CA ARG A 127 2.25 -4.79 16.38
C ARG A 127 3.73 -5.13 16.65
N ALA A 128 4.30 -6.08 15.91
CA ALA A 128 5.70 -6.46 16.07
C ALA A 128 6.61 -5.31 15.66
N LEU A 129 6.40 -4.73 14.48
CA LEU A 129 7.15 -3.58 13.99
C LEU A 129 7.08 -2.40 14.97
N PHE A 130 5.88 -2.01 15.38
CA PHE A 130 5.70 -0.91 16.33
C PHE A 130 6.49 -1.13 17.62
N THR A 131 6.44 -2.36 18.18
CA THR A 131 7.14 -2.70 19.42
C THR A 131 8.65 -2.61 19.25
N GLU A 132 9.19 -3.14 18.16
CA GLU A 132 10.63 -3.12 17.88
C GLU A 132 11.15 -1.70 17.65
N GLU A 133 10.40 -0.88 16.91
CA GLU A 133 10.76 0.53 16.68
C GLU A 133 10.71 1.36 17.97
N GLN A 134 9.73 1.10 18.85
CA GLN A 134 9.70 1.75 20.17
C GLN A 134 10.90 1.37 21.04
N ILE A 135 11.29 0.09 21.05
CA ILE A 135 12.47 -0.38 21.78
C ILE A 135 13.73 0.27 21.20
N SER A 136 13.88 0.28 19.87
CA SER A 136 15.00 0.90 19.18
C SER A 136 15.12 2.39 19.51
N ALA A 137 14.01 3.12 19.43
CA ALA A 137 13.94 4.53 19.78
C ALA A 137 14.39 4.78 21.23
N SER A 138 13.92 3.93 22.16
CA SER A 138 14.27 4.05 23.59
C SER A 138 15.75 3.78 23.87
N LEU A 139 16.36 2.82 23.16
CA LEU A 139 17.77 2.47 23.31
C LEU A 139 18.71 3.52 22.72
N ASN A 140 18.29 4.19 21.66
CA ASN A 140 19.09 5.21 20.96
C ASN A 140 18.90 6.64 21.50
N THR A 141 18.05 6.80 22.51
CA THR A 141 17.76 8.12 23.09
C THR A 141 18.74 8.44 24.23
N GLU A 142 19.30 9.64 24.21
CA GLU A 142 20.17 10.12 25.28
C GLU A 142 19.44 10.22 26.62
N LYS A 143 20.16 9.96 27.72
CA LYS A 143 19.59 10.07 29.07
C LYS A 143 19.02 11.48 29.32
N GLY A 144 17.73 11.55 29.58
CA GLY A 144 17.02 12.80 29.89
C GLY A 144 16.25 13.42 28.73
N THR A 145 16.30 12.81 27.53
CA THR A 145 15.45 13.18 26.39
C THR A 145 14.29 12.20 26.23
N THR A 146 13.20 12.66 25.60
CA THR A 146 12.05 11.80 25.28
C THR A 146 12.34 11.05 23.99
N PRO A 147 12.15 9.70 23.95
CA PRO A 147 12.32 8.94 22.73
C PRO A 147 11.40 9.47 21.62
N LYS A 148 11.95 9.63 20.41
CA LYS A 148 11.16 10.00 19.23
C LYS A 148 10.34 8.77 18.81
N LEU A 149 9.02 8.88 18.82
CA LEU A 149 8.14 7.79 18.40
C LEU A 149 8.33 7.48 16.90
N PRO A 150 8.11 6.22 16.48
CA PRO A 150 8.14 5.89 15.07
C PRO A 150 7.04 6.64 14.31
N GLU A 151 7.38 7.13 13.14
CA GLU A 151 6.46 7.71 12.17
C GLU A 151 6.05 6.63 11.18
N ILE A 152 4.86 6.05 11.37
CA ILE A 152 4.39 4.93 10.56
C ILE A 152 3.47 5.45 9.44
N ILE A 153 3.75 5.04 8.22
CA ILE A 153 2.90 5.27 7.05
C ILE A 153 2.24 3.94 6.71
N ILE A 154 0.93 3.94 6.53
CA ILE A 154 0.20 2.80 5.98
C ILE A 154 -0.10 3.09 4.51
N ALA A 155 0.53 2.33 3.60
CA ALA A 155 0.27 2.46 2.18
C ALA A 155 -0.35 1.16 1.64
N ALA A 156 -1.28 1.28 0.70
CA ALA A 156 -1.96 0.13 0.13
C ALA A 156 -2.55 0.41 -1.25
N ASP A 157 -2.73 -0.65 -2.05
CA ASP A 157 -3.42 -0.55 -3.32
C ASP A 157 -4.58 -1.54 -3.45
N GLY A 158 -5.56 -1.19 -4.26
CA GLY A 158 -6.66 -2.06 -4.63
C GLY A 158 -7.31 -2.76 -3.43
N SER A 159 -7.30 -4.10 -3.44
CA SER A 159 -7.81 -4.93 -2.34
C SER A 159 -6.99 -4.84 -1.04
N GLY A 160 -5.72 -4.45 -1.13
CA GLY A 160 -4.89 -4.17 0.04
C GLY A 160 -5.42 -2.99 0.86
N ALA A 161 -6.07 -2.02 0.21
CA ALA A 161 -6.69 -0.88 0.90
C ALA A 161 -7.85 -1.30 1.82
N THR A 162 -8.62 -2.32 1.43
CA THR A 162 -9.64 -2.94 2.32
C THR A 162 -9.00 -3.45 3.60
N ILE A 163 -7.86 -4.17 3.48
CA ILE A 163 -7.13 -4.74 4.61
C ILE A 163 -6.52 -3.62 5.47
N ALA A 164 -5.97 -2.57 4.83
CA ALA A 164 -5.42 -1.41 5.52
C ALA A 164 -6.49 -0.67 6.36
N CYS A 165 -7.66 -0.40 5.79
CA CYS A 165 -8.77 0.21 6.53
C CYS A 165 -9.25 -0.68 7.68
N ALA A 166 -9.34 -2.00 7.48
CA ALA A 166 -9.69 -2.94 8.53
C ALA A 166 -8.68 -2.93 9.70
N LEU A 167 -7.39 -2.82 9.41
CA LEU A 167 -6.36 -2.59 10.43
C LEU A 167 -6.67 -1.31 11.21
N LEU A 168 -6.86 -0.18 10.51
CA LEU A 168 -7.03 1.15 11.11
C LEU A 168 -8.26 1.25 12.01
N TYR A 169 -9.39 0.65 11.63
CA TYR A 169 -10.61 0.62 12.43
C TYR A 169 -10.43 -0.15 13.75
N ASN A 170 -9.53 -1.12 13.79
CA ASN A 170 -9.29 -1.96 14.97
C ASN A 170 -8.10 -1.49 15.82
N LEU A 171 -7.40 -0.42 15.44
CA LEU A 171 -6.27 0.10 16.21
C LEU A 171 -6.74 0.94 17.40
N ARG A 172 -6.10 0.69 18.57
CA ARG A 172 -6.23 1.58 19.73
C ARG A 172 -5.55 2.91 19.44
N GLU A 173 -6.03 3.98 20.08
CA GLU A 173 -5.55 5.36 19.92
C GLU A 173 -4.01 5.49 20.00
N ARG A 174 -3.38 4.85 20.99
CA ARG A 174 -1.92 4.87 21.14
C ARG A 174 -1.12 4.38 19.94
N TYR A 175 -1.70 3.50 19.13
CA TYR A 175 -1.09 3.00 17.89
C TYR A 175 -1.44 3.91 16.71
N ARG A 176 -2.67 4.41 16.69
CA ARG A 176 -3.17 5.30 15.65
C ARG A 176 -2.43 6.63 15.63
N SER A 177 -2.08 7.17 16.82
CA SER A 177 -1.31 8.42 16.96
C SER A 177 0.12 8.36 16.39
N CYS A 178 0.66 7.17 16.13
CA CYS A 178 1.95 7.00 15.46
C CYS A 178 1.83 6.86 13.94
N ILE A 179 0.61 6.83 13.40
CA ILE A 179 0.40 6.78 11.96
C ILE A 179 0.31 8.20 11.44
N SER A 180 1.36 8.62 10.73
CA SER A 180 1.44 9.97 10.16
C SER A 180 0.57 10.13 8.93
N HIS A 181 0.54 9.11 8.07
CA HIS A 181 -0.20 9.13 6.80
C HIS A 181 -0.79 7.77 6.44
N VAL A 182 -1.92 7.83 5.74
CA VAL A 182 -2.50 6.70 5.00
C VAL A 182 -2.46 7.04 3.51
N VAL A 183 -1.81 6.21 2.69
CA VAL A 183 -1.69 6.40 1.24
C VAL A 183 -2.41 5.27 0.53
N LEU A 184 -3.48 5.60 -0.18
CA LEU A 184 -4.30 4.60 -0.87
C LEU A 184 -4.25 4.81 -2.39
N PHE A 185 -3.83 3.78 -3.11
CA PHE A 185 -3.82 3.74 -4.56
C PHE A 185 -5.00 2.93 -5.06
N SER A 186 -5.90 3.54 -5.83
CA SER A 186 -7.04 2.82 -6.44
C SER A 186 -7.80 1.91 -5.46
N PRO A 187 -8.21 2.39 -4.27
CA PRO A 187 -8.68 1.53 -3.18
C PRO A 187 -10.03 0.86 -3.46
N TRP A 188 -10.17 -0.42 -3.04
CA TRP A 188 -11.45 -1.11 -2.97
C TRP A 188 -12.10 -0.86 -1.62
N LEU A 189 -13.26 -0.23 -1.60
CA LEU A 189 -13.87 0.30 -0.38
C LEU A 189 -15.26 -0.24 -0.07
N ASP A 190 -15.95 -0.86 -1.05
CA ASP A 190 -17.28 -1.46 -0.84
C ASP A 190 -17.44 -2.76 -1.62
N LEU A 191 -17.35 -3.90 -0.93
CA LEU A 191 -17.57 -5.25 -1.48
C LEU A 191 -19.02 -5.70 -1.37
N SER A 192 -19.92 -4.85 -0.88
CA SER A 192 -21.31 -5.22 -0.66
C SER A 192 -22.08 -5.36 -2.00
N PRO A 193 -23.15 -6.16 -2.03
CA PRO A 193 -23.99 -6.29 -3.21
C PRO A 193 -24.68 -4.98 -3.64
N THR A 194 -24.76 -4.03 -2.73
CA THR A 194 -25.36 -2.70 -2.96
C THR A 194 -24.37 -1.68 -3.48
N SER A 195 -23.08 -2.03 -3.61
CA SER A 195 -22.07 -1.11 -4.13
C SER A 195 -22.44 -0.61 -5.53
N LYS A 196 -22.04 0.61 -5.83
CA LYS A 196 -22.26 1.22 -7.16
C LYS A 196 -21.63 0.37 -8.27
N ILE A 197 -20.52 -0.28 -7.99
CA ILE A 197 -19.82 -1.17 -8.91
C ILE A 197 -20.66 -2.40 -9.26
N MET A 198 -21.27 -3.04 -8.24
CA MET A 198 -22.11 -4.22 -8.46
C MET A 198 -23.36 -3.92 -9.29
N SER A 199 -23.87 -2.70 -9.22
CA SER A 199 -25.06 -2.25 -9.92
C SER A 199 -24.76 -1.58 -11.28
N ALA A 200 -23.51 -1.30 -11.61
CA ALA A 200 -23.14 -0.59 -12.83
C ALA A 200 -23.48 -1.40 -14.09
N LYS A 201 -24.35 -0.85 -14.94
CA LYS A 201 -24.75 -1.48 -16.22
C LYS A 201 -23.67 -1.39 -17.29
N LYS A 202 -22.78 -0.40 -17.22
CA LYS A 202 -21.71 -0.18 -18.17
C LYS A 202 -20.48 0.30 -17.44
N ILE A 203 -19.40 -0.46 -17.57
CA ILE A 203 -18.11 -0.16 -16.96
C ILE A 203 -17.18 0.26 -18.09
N SER A 204 -16.58 1.45 -17.93
CA SER A 204 -15.63 2.01 -18.90
C SER A 204 -14.17 1.80 -18.48
N ASP A 205 -13.93 1.08 -17.40
CA ASP A 205 -12.59 0.77 -16.90
C ASP A 205 -11.83 -0.15 -17.87
N GLU A 206 -10.63 0.23 -18.24
CA GLU A 206 -9.79 -0.51 -19.20
C GLU A 206 -9.07 -1.69 -18.57
N ILE A 207 -9.00 -1.76 -17.23
CA ILE A 207 -8.25 -2.76 -16.45
C ILE A 207 -9.21 -3.69 -15.71
N MET A 208 -10.15 -3.12 -14.95
CA MET A 208 -11.03 -3.87 -14.07
C MET A 208 -12.43 -4.03 -14.65
N SER A 209 -13.05 -5.19 -14.44
CA SER A 209 -14.43 -5.47 -14.80
C SER A 209 -15.25 -5.83 -13.57
N GLY A 210 -16.58 -5.66 -13.66
CA GLY A 210 -17.50 -6.06 -12.61
C GLY A 210 -17.45 -7.55 -12.27
N ASP A 211 -17.10 -8.42 -13.23
CA ASP A 211 -16.96 -9.86 -13.00
C ASP A 211 -15.71 -10.18 -12.16
N VAL A 212 -14.59 -9.47 -12.42
CA VAL A 212 -13.38 -9.56 -11.59
C VAL A 212 -13.72 -9.17 -10.15
N TYR A 213 -14.42 -8.05 -10.00
CA TYR A 213 -14.80 -7.54 -8.69
C TYR A 213 -15.68 -8.52 -7.91
N LYS A 214 -16.76 -9.02 -8.53
CA LYS A 214 -17.67 -10.01 -7.94
C LYS A 214 -16.96 -11.30 -7.54
N LYS A 215 -16.13 -11.83 -8.44
CA LYS A 215 -15.38 -13.07 -8.17
C LYS A 215 -14.43 -12.89 -6.99
N SER A 216 -13.70 -11.78 -6.96
CA SER A 216 -12.76 -11.48 -5.88
C SER A 216 -13.45 -11.32 -4.52
N ALA A 217 -14.60 -10.65 -4.48
CA ALA A 217 -15.39 -10.53 -3.27
C ALA A 217 -15.86 -11.91 -2.75
N THR A 218 -16.32 -12.78 -3.67
CA THR A 218 -16.76 -14.15 -3.33
C THR A 218 -15.61 -15.03 -2.84
N ASP A 219 -14.41 -14.89 -3.41
CA ASP A 219 -13.22 -15.64 -2.98
C ASP A 219 -12.69 -15.14 -1.63
N TYR A 220 -12.89 -13.85 -1.33
CA TYR A 220 -12.38 -13.23 -0.11
C TYR A 220 -13.24 -13.53 1.13
N THR A 221 -14.58 -13.53 0.97
CA THR A 221 -15.47 -13.70 2.12
C THR A 221 -16.86 -14.20 1.72
N TYR A 222 -17.65 -14.59 2.73
CA TYR A 222 -19.05 -14.92 2.54
C TYR A 222 -19.89 -13.64 2.33
N LEU A 223 -21.01 -13.78 1.62
CA LEU A 223 -21.89 -12.67 1.26
C LEU A 223 -22.38 -11.86 2.46
N GLU A 224 -22.69 -12.54 3.56
CA GLU A 224 -23.17 -11.93 4.80
C GLU A 224 -22.15 -10.97 5.41
N ASN A 225 -20.87 -11.27 5.24
CA ASN A 225 -19.77 -10.49 5.79
C ASN A 225 -19.44 -9.25 4.94
N THR A 226 -19.93 -9.17 3.71
CA THR A 226 -19.62 -8.03 2.81
C THR A 226 -20.17 -6.69 3.32
N LYS A 227 -21.06 -6.71 4.30
CA LYS A 227 -21.67 -5.51 4.89
C LYS A 227 -20.93 -4.99 6.13
N ILE A 228 -19.93 -5.70 6.62
CA ILE A 228 -19.15 -5.25 7.78
C ILE A 228 -18.01 -4.32 7.36
N PRO A 229 -17.69 -3.27 8.15
CA PRO A 229 -16.67 -2.26 7.80
C PRO A 229 -15.28 -2.82 7.54
N SER A 230 -14.89 -3.91 8.19
CA SER A 230 -13.60 -4.58 7.96
C SER A 230 -13.49 -5.26 6.58
N VAL A 231 -14.62 -5.41 5.86
CA VAL A 231 -14.70 -5.97 4.51
C VAL A 231 -15.12 -4.91 3.49
N SER A 232 -15.99 -4.00 3.89
CA SER A 232 -16.42 -2.85 3.08
C SER A 232 -16.17 -1.55 3.84
N PRO A 233 -14.96 -1.00 3.76
CA PRO A 233 -14.55 0.18 4.51
C PRO A 233 -15.47 1.39 4.36
N LEU A 234 -16.09 1.55 3.19
CA LEU A 234 -17.04 2.62 2.93
C LEU A 234 -18.28 2.56 3.82
N LEU A 235 -18.58 1.41 4.40
CA LEU A 235 -19.73 1.20 5.30
C LEU A 235 -19.39 1.42 6.80
N ALA A 236 -18.18 1.88 7.12
CA ALA A 236 -17.81 2.22 8.49
C ALA A 236 -18.75 3.28 9.07
N ASP A 237 -19.06 3.19 10.35
CA ASP A 237 -19.82 4.23 11.05
C ASP A 237 -18.94 5.45 11.38
N ASP A 238 -19.57 6.52 11.85
CA ASP A 238 -18.85 7.76 12.16
C ASP A 238 -17.89 7.60 13.34
N GLU A 239 -18.17 6.68 14.27
CA GLU A 239 -17.28 6.41 15.40
C GLU A 239 -15.97 5.74 14.92
N GLN A 240 -16.07 4.82 13.95
CA GLN A 240 -14.90 4.16 13.33
C GLN A 240 -14.08 5.13 12.49
N LEU A 241 -14.72 6.16 11.93
CA LEU A 241 -14.04 7.20 11.14
C LEU A 241 -13.43 8.31 12.00
N LYS A 242 -13.81 8.44 13.28
CA LYS A 242 -13.20 9.43 14.17
C LYS A 242 -11.69 9.21 14.31
N HIS A 243 -10.94 10.31 14.26
CA HIS A 243 -9.47 10.29 14.38
C HIS A 243 -8.80 9.36 13.37
N PHE A 244 -9.38 9.23 12.18
CA PHE A 244 -8.70 8.53 11.09
C PHE A 244 -7.45 9.32 10.69
N PRO A 245 -6.31 8.67 10.44
CA PRO A 245 -5.07 9.40 10.15
C PRO A 245 -5.19 10.23 8.85
N PRO A 246 -4.36 11.28 8.68
CA PRO A 246 -4.28 12.02 7.43
C PRO A 246 -4.17 11.09 6.22
N THR A 247 -5.06 11.24 5.26
CA THR A 247 -5.25 10.27 4.16
C THR A 247 -5.05 10.91 2.81
N PHE A 248 -4.20 10.31 2.00
CA PHE A 248 -3.99 10.66 0.61
C PHE A 248 -4.49 9.52 -0.29
N ILE A 249 -5.47 9.79 -1.14
CA ILE A 249 -6.05 8.82 -2.07
C ILE A 249 -5.67 9.23 -3.48
N GLN A 250 -5.04 8.34 -4.24
CA GLN A 250 -4.64 8.60 -5.62
C GLN A 250 -5.33 7.65 -6.59
N MET A 251 -6.02 8.22 -7.59
CA MET A 251 -6.90 7.51 -8.52
C MET A 251 -6.65 7.91 -9.97
N GLY A 252 -6.91 7.00 -10.89
CA GLY A 252 -7.14 7.33 -12.28
C GLY A 252 -8.60 7.76 -12.53
N GLU A 253 -8.81 8.73 -13.42
CA GLU A 253 -10.15 9.23 -13.76
C GLU A 253 -11.07 8.15 -14.34
N LYS A 254 -10.49 7.11 -14.97
CA LYS A 254 -11.25 6.06 -15.68
C LYS A 254 -11.48 4.80 -14.85
N GLU A 255 -11.25 4.87 -13.56
CA GLU A 255 -11.41 3.71 -12.69
C GLU A 255 -12.86 3.51 -12.26
N ILE A 256 -13.29 2.24 -12.26
CA ILE A 256 -14.59 1.82 -11.73
C ILE A 256 -14.74 2.14 -10.23
N LEU A 257 -13.63 2.23 -9.51
CA LEU A 257 -13.56 2.45 -8.06
C LEU A 257 -13.64 3.93 -7.67
N LEU A 258 -13.62 4.86 -8.64
CA LEU A 258 -13.49 6.30 -8.39
C LEU A 258 -14.64 6.88 -7.55
N ASP A 259 -15.86 6.44 -7.78
CA ASP A 259 -17.01 6.99 -7.05
C ASP A 259 -17.02 6.55 -5.59
N ASP A 260 -16.61 5.31 -5.28
CA ASP A 260 -16.46 4.84 -3.91
C ASP A 260 -15.33 5.61 -3.19
N ALA A 261 -14.23 5.91 -3.89
CA ALA A 261 -13.14 6.72 -3.35
C ALA A 261 -13.56 8.17 -3.05
N LYS A 262 -14.41 8.77 -3.91
CA LYS A 262 -14.99 10.11 -3.65
C LYS A 262 -15.88 10.11 -2.42
N ASP A 263 -16.76 9.10 -2.30
CA ASP A 263 -17.67 8.97 -1.17
C ASP A 263 -16.88 8.76 0.13
N PHE A 264 -15.82 7.94 0.11
CA PHE A 264 -14.98 7.71 1.27
C PHE A 264 -14.21 8.97 1.68
N ALA A 265 -13.62 9.69 0.73
CA ALA A 265 -12.93 10.95 0.99
C ALA A 265 -13.88 12.02 1.57
N ALA A 266 -15.12 12.10 1.08
CA ALA A 266 -16.13 12.99 1.61
C ALA A 266 -16.48 12.63 3.07
N ARG A 267 -16.73 11.34 3.35
CA ARG A 267 -17.03 10.85 4.70
C ARG A 267 -15.90 11.08 5.71
N LEU A 268 -14.65 10.90 5.29
CA LEU A 268 -13.50 11.23 6.13
C LEU A 268 -13.50 12.72 6.53
N LYS A 269 -13.72 13.61 5.56
CA LYS A 269 -13.78 15.07 5.81
C LYS A 269 -14.96 15.47 6.68
N GLU A 270 -16.14 14.90 6.44
CA GLU A 270 -17.35 15.14 7.25
C GLU A 270 -17.14 14.73 8.72
N ASN A 271 -16.29 13.74 8.97
CA ASN A 271 -15.89 13.31 10.32
C ASN A 271 -14.66 14.06 10.86
N GLY A 272 -14.27 15.17 10.25
CA GLY A 272 -13.21 16.07 10.72
C GLY A 272 -11.79 15.59 10.44
N ASN A 273 -11.60 14.61 9.56
CA ASN A 273 -10.27 14.10 9.23
C ASN A 273 -9.70 14.80 7.99
N GLU A 274 -8.37 14.89 7.93
CA GLU A 274 -7.66 15.34 6.74
C GLU A 274 -7.69 14.27 5.66
N CYS A 275 -8.18 14.64 4.47
CA CYS A 275 -8.19 13.74 3.33
C CYS A 275 -8.00 14.52 2.02
N GLU A 276 -7.04 14.11 1.21
CA GLU A 276 -6.87 14.60 -0.17
C GLU A 276 -7.20 13.47 -1.14
N LEU A 277 -8.05 13.74 -2.13
CA LEU A 277 -8.31 12.87 -3.27
C LEU A 277 -7.68 13.46 -4.52
N ASP A 278 -6.67 12.77 -5.04
CA ASP A 278 -5.90 13.14 -6.23
C ASP A 278 -6.32 12.29 -7.44
N VAL A 279 -7.04 12.90 -8.38
CA VAL A 279 -7.58 12.22 -9.56
C VAL A 279 -6.81 12.59 -10.81
N TRP A 280 -6.17 11.62 -11.44
CA TRP A 280 -5.34 11.79 -12.63
C TRP A 280 -6.13 11.61 -13.92
N LYS A 281 -6.25 12.70 -14.68
CA LYS A 281 -7.02 12.75 -15.92
C LYS A 281 -6.55 11.72 -16.94
N GLY A 282 -7.47 10.92 -17.43
CA GLY A 282 -7.22 9.91 -18.45
C GLY A 282 -6.47 8.66 -17.96
N MET A 283 -6.04 8.59 -16.70
CA MET A 283 -5.35 7.45 -16.15
C MET A 283 -6.31 6.31 -15.74
N MET A 284 -5.76 5.11 -15.64
CA MET A 284 -6.44 3.85 -15.34
C MET A 284 -6.00 3.29 -13.99
N PHE A 285 -6.63 2.21 -13.55
CA PHE A 285 -6.34 1.48 -12.32
C PHE A 285 -4.84 1.18 -12.19
N MET A 286 -4.25 1.58 -11.06
CA MET A 286 -2.85 1.35 -10.68
C MET A 286 -1.83 1.82 -11.72
N PHE A 287 -2.13 2.92 -12.44
CA PHE A 287 -1.23 3.49 -13.45
C PHE A 287 0.17 3.77 -12.89
N GLN A 288 0.31 4.00 -11.60
CA GLN A 288 1.57 4.23 -10.91
C GLN A 288 2.57 3.06 -11.06
N MET A 289 2.10 1.83 -11.31
CA MET A 289 2.94 0.65 -11.54
C MET A 289 3.34 0.46 -13.02
N ALA A 290 3.13 1.45 -13.86
CA ALA A 290 3.46 1.42 -15.28
C ALA A 290 4.51 2.48 -15.66
N ASP A 291 5.46 2.75 -14.76
CA ASP A 291 6.50 3.78 -14.89
C ASP A 291 7.41 3.61 -16.12
N GLU A 292 7.58 2.38 -16.62
CA GLU A 292 8.30 2.13 -17.88
C GLU A 292 7.59 2.70 -19.11
N PHE A 293 6.28 2.96 -19.02
CA PHE A 293 5.42 3.36 -20.14
C PHE A 293 4.78 4.73 -19.96
N LEU A 294 4.57 5.17 -18.70
CA LEU A 294 3.79 6.36 -18.39
C LEU A 294 4.63 7.34 -17.56
N HIS A 295 4.85 8.51 -18.10
CA HIS A 295 5.52 9.59 -17.35
C HIS A 295 4.68 10.04 -16.14
N GLU A 296 3.37 9.98 -16.25
CA GLU A 296 2.42 10.29 -15.18
C GLU A 296 2.64 9.43 -13.93
N SER A 297 3.13 8.20 -14.10
CA SER A 297 3.46 7.31 -12.98
C SER A 297 4.55 7.90 -12.08
N HIS A 298 5.61 8.45 -12.68
CA HIS A 298 6.69 9.12 -11.94
C HIS A 298 6.19 10.37 -11.22
N LEU A 299 5.42 11.21 -11.90
CA LEU A 299 4.85 12.44 -11.32
C LEU A 299 3.90 12.14 -10.17
N ALA A 300 3.12 11.07 -10.29
CA ALA A 300 2.21 10.61 -9.26
C ALA A 300 2.96 10.20 -7.99
N LEU A 301 4.04 9.42 -8.13
CA LEU A 301 4.87 9.02 -7.00
C LEU A 301 5.66 10.19 -6.40
N ASP A 302 6.11 11.16 -7.21
CA ASP A 302 6.71 12.41 -6.70
C ASP A 302 5.72 13.19 -5.84
N LYS A 303 4.42 13.20 -6.21
CA LYS A 303 3.39 13.84 -5.41
C LYS A 303 3.18 13.12 -4.07
N VAL A 304 3.14 11.79 -4.07
CA VAL A 304 3.10 10.99 -2.83
C VAL A 304 4.27 11.33 -1.91
N GLY A 305 5.49 11.37 -2.46
CA GLY A 305 6.68 11.76 -1.70
C GLY A 305 6.55 13.15 -1.07
N LYS A 306 6.04 14.13 -1.82
CA LYS A 306 5.80 15.49 -1.30
C LYS A 306 4.79 15.49 -0.16
N VAL A 307 3.64 14.83 -0.32
CA VAL A 307 2.61 14.75 0.72
C VAL A 307 3.19 14.17 2.01
N VAL A 308 3.87 13.04 1.91
CA VAL A 308 4.43 12.33 3.07
C VAL A 308 5.56 13.09 3.77
N THR A 309 6.28 13.98 3.05
CA THR A 309 7.44 14.69 3.60
C THR A 309 7.15 16.13 4.02
N GLN A 310 6.07 16.75 3.55
CA GLN A 310 5.76 18.17 3.81
C GLN A 310 5.44 18.46 5.27
N ASP A 311 4.80 17.56 5.98
CA ASP A 311 4.45 17.75 7.40
C ASP A 311 5.67 17.69 8.33
N SER A 312 6.80 17.17 7.84
CA SER A 312 8.08 17.15 8.58
C SER A 312 8.83 18.47 8.53
N ALA A 313 8.44 19.40 7.65
CA ALA A 313 9.13 20.70 7.48
C ALA A 313 8.79 21.73 8.57
N GLY A 314 7.84 21.42 9.46
CA GLY A 314 7.52 22.25 10.65
C GLY A 314 8.39 21.94 11.87
N GLN A 315 9.15 20.85 11.87
CA GLN A 315 10.04 20.46 12.95
C GLN A 315 11.38 19.94 12.38
N GLU A 316 12.40 20.78 12.49
CA GLU A 316 13.84 20.50 12.36
C GLU A 316 14.37 19.87 11.06
N SER A 317 15.48 20.50 10.58
CA SER A 317 16.35 20.00 9.51
C SER A 317 16.62 18.50 9.61
N VAL A 318 16.36 17.78 8.51
CA VAL A 318 16.68 16.36 8.34
C VAL A 318 18.17 16.15 8.66
N GLU A 319 18.48 15.50 9.77
CA GLU A 319 19.82 14.96 10.00
C GLU A 319 20.03 13.81 9.02
N ILE A 320 20.85 14.06 8.02
CA ILE A 320 21.28 13.07 7.04
C ILE A 320 22.38 12.23 7.69
N GLU A 321 22.06 11.08 8.21
CA GLU A 321 23.06 10.11 8.62
C GLU A 321 23.68 9.43 7.40
N ASN A 322 24.89 9.88 7.04
CA ASN A 322 25.77 9.12 6.15
C ASN A 322 26.34 7.92 6.93
N LYS A 323 25.87 6.72 6.70
CA LYS A 323 26.51 5.50 7.22
C LYS A 323 27.92 5.37 6.60
N PRO A 324 28.99 5.15 7.40
CA PRO A 324 30.30 4.84 6.86
C PRO A 324 30.25 3.52 6.08
N LYS A 325 30.85 3.51 4.88
CA LYS A 325 31.07 2.30 4.09
C LYS A 325 31.81 1.27 4.96
N LEU A 326 31.20 0.10 5.13
CA LEU A 326 31.90 -1.06 5.68
C LEU A 326 33.05 -1.45 4.73
N GLU A 327 34.28 -1.09 5.10
CA GLU A 327 35.47 -1.61 4.44
C GLU A 327 35.59 -3.11 4.71
N HIS A 328 35.41 -3.90 3.66
CA HIS A 328 35.81 -5.31 3.68
C HIS A 328 37.32 -5.40 3.79
N SER A 329 37.85 -5.54 5.01
CA SER A 329 39.22 -5.97 5.22
C SER A 329 39.32 -7.46 4.89
N LEU A 330 39.76 -7.75 3.68
CA LEU A 330 40.33 -9.05 3.35
C LEU A 330 41.66 -9.20 4.15
N ARG A 331 41.63 -9.92 5.25
CA ARG A 331 42.83 -10.48 5.81
C ARG A 331 43.09 -11.83 5.14
N SER A 332 44.05 -11.81 4.25
CA SER A 332 44.81 -13.00 3.86
C SER A 332 45.64 -13.46 5.06
N GLU A 333 45.39 -14.64 5.57
CA GLU A 333 46.36 -15.35 6.39
C GLU A 333 46.93 -16.53 5.59
N ALA A 334 48.26 -16.58 5.59
CA ALA A 334 49.14 -17.55 4.98
C ALA A 334 49.01 -18.96 5.62
#